data_a4320f8ef4b6ba76c2c6e1e79f253d2a
#
_entry.id   a4320f8ef4b6ba76c2c6e1e79f253d2a
#
_cell.length_a   1.000
_cell.length_b   1.000
_cell.length_c   1.000
_cell.angle_alpha   90.00
_cell.angle_beta   90.00
_cell.angle_gamma   90.00
#
_symmetry.space_group_name_H-M   'P 1'
#
loop_
_entity.id
_entity.type
_entity.pdbx_description
1 polymer ?
#
loop_
_entity_poly.entity_id
_entity_poly.type
_entity_poly.pdbx_seq_one_letter_code
_entity_poly.pdbx_strand_id
1 'polypeptide(L)'
;MSKRILVVEDQPDNRQIIRDMLAGTGYEISEAEDGEQALVAVAKQRPQLILMSAQLPTMDGYEVARQIKADPALRSIPIIAVTSHALNGEEKTARAAGCDDYVPEPYSPRQLLAKIRQYLS
;
A
#
# COMPACT_ATOMS: atom_id res chain seq x y z
N MET A 1 -7.64 1.91 20.13
CA MET A 1 -8.07 1.05 19.03
C MET A 1 -6.94 0.85 18.05
N SER A 2 -6.79 -0.39 17.56
CA SER A 2 -5.74 -0.70 16.59
C SER A 2 -6.02 -0.07 15.26
N LYS A 3 -4.98 0.43 14.60
CA LYS A 3 -5.09 0.93 13.23
C LYS A 3 -4.85 -0.22 12.27
N ARG A 4 -5.62 -0.24 11.19
CA ARG A 4 -5.55 -1.32 10.20
C ARG A 4 -4.80 -0.88 8.97
N ILE A 5 -3.86 -1.74 8.54
CA ILE A 5 -3.10 -1.54 7.32
C ILE A 5 -3.49 -2.66 6.35
N LEU A 6 -3.86 -2.28 5.14
CA LEU A 6 -4.06 -3.26 4.07
C LEU A 6 -2.76 -3.37 3.27
N VAL A 7 -2.23 -4.58 3.18
CA VAL A 7 -1.03 -4.86 2.39
C VAL A 7 -1.46 -5.54 1.10
N VAL A 8 -1.17 -4.90 -0.02
CA VAL A 8 -1.51 -5.43 -1.34
C VAL A 8 -0.22 -5.85 -2.04
N GLU A 9 -0.01 -7.16 -2.15
CA GLU A 9 1.23 -7.72 -2.67
C GLU A 9 0.95 -9.14 -3.15
N ASP A 10 1.32 -9.46 -4.39
CA ASP A 10 1.06 -10.79 -4.96
C ASP A 10 2.07 -11.84 -4.54
N GLN A 11 3.28 -11.45 -4.14
CA GLN A 11 4.34 -12.38 -3.77
C GLN A 11 4.22 -12.78 -2.29
N PRO A 12 4.01 -14.07 -1.98
CA PRO A 12 3.89 -14.49 -0.57
C PRO A 12 5.10 -14.14 0.28
N ASP A 13 6.30 -14.23 -0.28
CA ASP A 13 7.52 -13.91 0.45
C ASP A 13 7.57 -12.44 0.83
N ASN A 14 7.15 -11.56 -0.07
CA ASN A 14 7.13 -10.13 0.21
C ASN A 14 6.07 -9.80 1.27
N ARG A 15 4.92 -10.47 1.22
CA ARG A 15 3.91 -10.30 2.27
C ARG A 15 4.45 -10.71 3.63
N GLN A 16 5.20 -11.82 3.68
CA GLN A 16 5.79 -12.30 4.92
C GLN A 16 6.80 -11.29 5.49
N ILE A 17 7.62 -10.71 4.63
CA ILE A 17 8.59 -9.70 5.05
C ILE A 17 7.88 -8.51 5.70
N ILE A 18 6.80 -8.05 5.08
CA ILE A 18 6.05 -6.92 5.60
C ILE A 18 5.36 -7.29 6.92
N ARG A 19 4.78 -8.49 7.02
CA ARG A 19 4.18 -8.95 8.26
C ARG A 19 5.19 -8.97 9.40
N ASP A 20 6.40 -9.50 9.12
CA ASP A 20 7.45 -9.58 10.12
C ASP A 20 7.90 -8.19 10.56
N MET A 21 8.01 -7.27 9.60
CA MET A 21 8.40 -5.90 9.91
C MET A 21 7.38 -5.20 10.80
N LEU A 22 6.10 -5.49 10.61
CA LEU A 22 5.03 -4.84 11.37
C LEU A 22 4.62 -5.59 12.62
N ALA A 23 5.20 -6.77 12.85
CA ALA A 23 4.92 -7.53 14.07
C ALA A 23 5.36 -6.71 15.29
N GLY A 24 4.54 -6.71 16.31
CA GLY A 24 4.83 -5.97 17.54
C GLY A 24 4.51 -4.49 17.51
N THR A 25 4.07 -3.96 16.38
CA THR A 25 3.70 -2.54 16.28
C THR A 25 2.30 -2.24 16.82
N GLY A 26 1.47 -3.27 16.95
CA GLY A 26 0.08 -3.10 17.32
C GLY A 26 -0.87 -2.83 16.16
N TYR A 27 -0.36 -2.66 14.96
CA TYR A 27 -1.23 -2.48 13.79
C TYR A 27 -1.89 -3.80 13.40
N GLU A 28 -3.15 -3.73 12.99
CA GLU A 28 -3.84 -4.88 12.43
C GLU A 28 -3.52 -4.95 10.94
N ILE A 29 -3.12 -6.13 10.48
CA ILE A 29 -2.70 -6.31 9.09
C ILE A 29 -3.74 -7.16 8.36
N SER A 30 -4.23 -6.66 7.23
CA SER A 30 -5.00 -7.48 6.30
C SER A 30 -4.26 -7.51 4.97
N GLU A 31 -4.51 -8.52 4.16
CA GLU A 31 -3.73 -8.75 2.96
C GLU A 31 -4.63 -8.96 1.75
N ALA A 32 -4.15 -8.50 0.60
CA ALA A 32 -4.77 -8.76 -0.70
C ALA A 32 -3.67 -9.15 -1.67
N GLU A 33 -3.99 -10.08 -2.57
CA GLU A 33 -3.00 -10.64 -3.49
C GLU A 33 -3.04 -9.98 -4.86
N ASP A 34 -4.10 -9.25 -5.17
CA ASP A 34 -4.22 -8.57 -6.46
C ASP A 34 -5.12 -7.35 -6.31
N GLY A 35 -5.29 -6.64 -7.42
CA GLY A 35 -6.05 -5.38 -7.42
C GLY A 35 -7.52 -5.55 -7.11
N GLU A 36 -8.14 -6.62 -7.61
CA GLU A 36 -9.55 -6.87 -7.35
C GLU A 36 -9.79 -7.15 -5.87
N GLN A 37 -8.96 -8.00 -5.27
CA GLN A 37 -9.04 -8.27 -3.85
C GLN A 37 -8.83 -7.00 -3.03
N ALA A 38 -7.90 -6.15 -3.47
CA ALA A 38 -7.64 -4.90 -2.79
C ALA A 38 -8.87 -4.00 -2.78
N LEU A 39 -9.54 -3.85 -3.92
CA LEU A 39 -10.72 -3.00 -4.01
C LEU A 39 -11.85 -3.51 -3.12
N VAL A 40 -12.05 -4.83 -3.08
CA VAL A 40 -13.05 -5.43 -2.20
C VAL A 40 -12.70 -5.18 -0.73
N ALA A 41 -11.44 -5.39 -0.37
CA ALA A 41 -11.00 -5.23 1.01
C ALA A 41 -11.13 -3.78 1.48
N VAL A 42 -10.77 -2.82 0.63
CA VAL A 42 -10.87 -1.41 0.98
C VAL A 42 -12.32 -1.01 1.23
N ALA A 43 -13.22 -1.46 0.38
CA ALA A 43 -14.64 -1.15 0.52
C ALA A 43 -15.23 -1.75 1.80
N LYS A 44 -14.81 -2.96 2.15
CA LYS A 44 -15.33 -3.68 3.32
C LYS A 44 -14.74 -3.18 4.64
N GLN A 45 -13.43 -2.97 4.66
CA GLN A 45 -12.70 -2.78 5.90
C GLN A 45 -12.30 -1.34 6.18
N ARG A 46 -12.24 -0.52 5.16
CA ARG A 46 -11.80 0.88 5.25
C ARG A 46 -10.53 1.02 6.10
N PRO A 47 -9.41 0.47 5.62
CA PRO A 47 -8.17 0.56 6.39
C PRO A 47 -7.72 2.00 6.57
N GLN A 48 -6.88 2.25 7.56
CA GLN A 48 -6.32 3.57 7.78
C GLN A 48 -5.14 3.86 6.86
N LEU A 49 -4.56 2.83 6.26
CA LEU A 49 -3.43 2.97 5.33
C LEU A 49 -3.42 1.79 4.37
N ILE A 50 -3.03 2.05 3.13
CA ILE A 50 -2.82 0.99 2.13
C ILE A 50 -1.35 1.01 1.74
N LEU A 51 -0.70 -0.14 1.91
CA LEU A 51 0.66 -0.36 1.46
C LEU A 51 0.58 -1.28 0.25
N MET A 52 0.97 -0.77 -0.92
CA MET A 52 0.62 -1.44 -2.16
C MET A 52 1.78 -1.54 -3.13
N SER A 53 1.99 -2.76 -3.63
CA SER A 53 2.93 -2.98 -4.71
C SER A 53 2.42 -2.33 -5.99
N ALA A 54 3.31 -1.65 -6.70
CA ALA A 54 2.95 -1.07 -8.00
C ALA A 54 2.77 -2.16 -9.06
N GLN A 55 3.52 -3.26 -8.95
CA GLN A 55 3.45 -4.36 -9.91
C GLN A 55 2.57 -5.47 -9.36
N LEU A 56 1.34 -5.54 -9.85
CA LEU A 56 0.36 -6.56 -9.48
C LEU A 56 -0.10 -7.30 -10.72
N PRO A 57 -0.57 -8.56 -10.59
CA PRO A 57 -1.15 -9.27 -11.73
C PRO A 57 -2.49 -8.65 -12.11
N THR A 58 -2.86 -8.77 -13.35
CA THR A 58 -4.11 -8.37 -14.00
C THR A 58 -4.39 -6.87 -13.95
N MET A 59 -4.31 -6.23 -12.79
CA MET A 59 -4.54 -4.80 -12.65
C MET A 59 -3.39 -4.23 -11.83
N ASP A 60 -2.66 -3.25 -12.38
CA ASP A 60 -1.52 -2.72 -11.65
C ASP A 60 -1.94 -1.85 -10.47
N GLY A 61 -0.99 -1.61 -9.55
CA GLY A 61 -1.29 -0.87 -8.33
C GLY A 61 -1.74 0.56 -8.59
N TYR A 62 -1.25 1.17 -9.65
CA TYR A 62 -1.64 2.55 -9.97
C TYR A 62 -3.11 2.64 -10.39
N GLU A 63 -3.60 1.62 -11.10
CA GLU A 63 -5.02 1.59 -11.44
C GLU A 63 -5.88 1.42 -10.19
N VAL A 64 -5.45 0.58 -9.26
CA VAL A 64 -6.12 0.44 -7.97
C VAL A 64 -6.17 1.78 -7.24
N ALA A 65 -5.03 2.49 -7.20
CA ALA A 65 -4.96 3.79 -6.56
C ALA A 65 -5.92 4.78 -7.20
N ARG A 66 -5.96 4.82 -8.52
CA ARG A 66 -6.87 5.73 -9.24
C ARG A 66 -8.32 5.47 -8.86
N GLN A 67 -8.72 4.21 -8.79
CA GLN A 67 -10.09 3.85 -8.45
C GLN A 67 -10.44 4.22 -7.00
N ILE A 68 -9.51 3.99 -6.07
CA ILE A 68 -9.71 4.35 -4.67
C ILE A 68 -9.85 5.87 -4.54
N LYS A 69 -8.96 6.62 -5.19
CA LYS A 69 -8.97 8.08 -5.09
C LYS A 69 -10.15 8.72 -5.82
N ALA A 70 -10.76 8.01 -6.75
CA ALA A 70 -11.96 8.47 -7.44
C ALA A 70 -13.22 8.33 -6.58
N ASP A 71 -13.17 7.51 -5.53
CA ASP A 71 -14.32 7.28 -4.65
C ASP A 71 -14.29 8.26 -3.49
N PRO A 72 -15.28 9.17 -3.37
CA PRO A 72 -15.27 10.16 -2.27
C PRO A 72 -15.24 9.54 -0.88
N ALA A 73 -15.75 8.32 -0.71
CA ALA A 73 -15.76 7.65 0.58
C ALA A 73 -14.38 7.09 0.95
N LEU A 74 -13.49 6.88 -0.02
CA LEU A 74 -12.23 6.18 0.20
C LEU A 74 -10.99 7.03 -0.09
N ARG A 75 -11.15 8.15 -0.78
CA ARG A 75 -10.00 8.92 -1.28
C ARG A 75 -9.12 9.53 -0.19
N SER A 76 -9.62 9.60 1.04
CA SER A 76 -8.81 10.13 2.14
C SER A 76 -7.86 9.10 2.74
N ILE A 77 -7.99 7.82 2.35
CA ILE A 77 -7.09 6.77 2.85
C ILE A 77 -5.72 6.94 2.20
N PRO A 78 -4.65 7.10 3.00
CA PRO A 78 -3.31 7.23 2.41
C PRO A 78 -2.86 5.94 1.74
N ILE A 79 -2.21 6.09 0.59
CA ILE A 79 -1.67 4.97 -0.18
C ILE A 79 -0.17 5.18 -0.34
N ILE A 80 0.60 4.20 0.12
CA ILE A 80 2.05 4.19 -0.08
C ILE A 80 2.35 3.14 -1.14
N ALA A 81 2.89 3.58 -2.27
CA ALA A 81 3.27 2.66 -3.35
C ALA A 81 4.67 2.13 -3.09
N VAL A 82 4.85 0.82 -3.23
CA VAL A 82 6.15 0.15 -3.14
C VAL A 82 6.46 -0.43 -4.50
N THR A 83 7.63 -0.14 -5.05
CA THR A 83 7.96 -0.59 -6.38
C THR A 83 9.41 -1.02 -6.49
N SER A 84 9.66 -2.10 -7.25
CA SER A 84 10.99 -2.54 -7.61
C SER A 84 11.50 -1.87 -8.89
N HIS A 85 10.66 -1.06 -9.54
CA HIS A 85 10.98 -0.37 -10.77
C HIS A 85 11.17 1.13 -10.53
N ALA A 86 12.11 1.47 -9.64
CA ALA A 86 12.35 2.86 -9.24
C ALA A 86 13.18 3.59 -10.29
N LEU A 87 12.70 3.60 -11.53
CA LEU A 87 13.38 4.26 -12.63
C LEU A 87 12.77 5.63 -12.90
N ASN A 88 13.30 6.31 -13.89
CA ASN A 88 12.88 7.67 -14.22
C ASN A 88 11.38 7.81 -14.38
N GLY A 89 10.80 8.73 -13.63
CA GLY A 89 9.39 9.04 -13.73
C GLY A 89 8.46 8.15 -12.93
N GLU A 90 8.97 7.10 -12.25
CA GLU A 90 8.12 6.17 -11.52
C GLU A 90 7.42 6.85 -10.34
N GLU A 91 8.15 7.68 -9.61
CA GLU A 91 7.53 8.42 -8.51
C GLU A 91 6.46 9.37 -9.01
N LYS A 92 6.73 10.04 -10.12
CA LYS A 92 5.75 10.95 -10.72
C LYS A 92 4.50 10.19 -11.15
N THR A 93 4.67 9.01 -11.73
CA THR A 93 3.55 8.16 -12.11
C THR A 93 2.72 7.74 -10.91
N ALA A 94 3.38 7.36 -9.82
CA ALA A 94 2.69 6.98 -8.59
C ALA A 94 1.85 8.14 -8.04
N ARG A 95 2.45 9.32 -7.98
CA ARG A 95 1.74 10.48 -7.44
C ARG A 95 0.60 10.93 -8.36
N ALA A 96 0.79 10.83 -9.67
CA ALA A 96 -0.26 11.15 -10.63
C ALA A 96 -1.45 10.19 -10.50
N ALA A 97 -1.20 8.95 -10.09
CA ALA A 97 -2.26 7.97 -9.84
C ALA A 97 -3.00 8.21 -8.53
N GLY A 98 -2.48 9.10 -7.67
CA GLY A 98 -3.10 9.42 -6.39
C GLY A 98 -2.42 8.82 -5.19
N CYS A 99 -1.28 8.14 -5.37
CA CYS A 99 -0.53 7.62 -4.23
C CYS A 99 0.04 8.79 -3.42
N ASP A 100 -0.08 8.68 -2.11
CA ASP A 100 0.35 9.75 -1.20
C ASP A 100 1.85 9.72 -0.96
N ASP A 101 2.45 8.54 -1.10
CA ASP A 101 3.89 8.39 -0.93
C ASP A 101 4.40 7.24 -1.78
N TYR A 102 5.71 7.09 -1.82
CA TYR A 102 6.37 6.19 -2.74
C TYR A 102 7.66 5.69 -2.10
N VAL A 103 7.87 4.37 -2.15
CA VAL A 103 9.05 3.73 -1.58
C VAL A 103 9.67 2.81 -2.62
N PRO A 104 10.87 3.13 -3.11
CA PRO A 104 11.54 2.24 -4.07
C PRO A 104 12.17 1.05 -3.35
N GLU A 105 12.15 -0.11 -3.99
CA GLU A 105 12.87 -1.28 -3.52
C GLU A 105 14.28 -1.29 -4.09
N PRO A 106 15.28 -1.76 -3.34
CA PRO A 106 15.15 -2.26 -1.96
C PRO A 106 15.00 -1.12 -0.96
N TYR A 107 14.14 -1.30 0.01
CA TYR A 107 13.96 -0.32 1.09
C TYR A 107 14.45 -0.93 2.40
N SER A 108 14.83 -0.08 3.36
CA SER A 108 15.08 -0.57 4.70
C SER A 108 13.76 -0.66 5.46
N PRO A 109 13.58 -1.68 6.32
CA PRO A 109 12.37 -1.75 7.14
C PRO A 109 12.13 -0.50 7.97
N ARG A 110 13.21 0.13 8.42
CA ARG A 110 13.12 1.36 9.22
C ARG A 110 12.53 2.51 8.41
N GLN A 111 12.93 2.64 7.14
CA GLN A 111 12.41 3.69 6.27
C GLN A 111 10.91 3.52 6.02
N LEU A 112 10.50 2.29 5.71
CA LEU A 112 9.11 2.03 5.43
C LEU A 112 8.26 2.24 6.68
N LEU A 113 8.72 1.74 7.83
CA LEU A 113 7.99 1.89 9.08
C LEU A 113 7.86 3.37 9.47
N ALA A 114 8.90 4.17 9.23
CA ALA A 114 8.85 5.60 9.51
C ALA A 114 7.76 6.29 8.68
N LYS A 115 7.65 5.93 7.40
CA LYS A 115 6.60 6.49 6.54
C LYS A 115 5.22 6.07 7.02
N ILE A 116 5.05 4.80 7.38
CA ILE A 116 3.77 4.30 7.90
C ILE A 116 3.36 5.08 9.14
N ARG A 117 4.29 5.29 10.07
CA ARG A 117 4.01 6.03 11.30
C ARG A 117 3.67 7.49 11.02
N GLN A 118 4.27 8.07 10.00
CA GLN A 118 3.98 9.45 9.60
C GLN A 118 2.50 9.62 9.27
N TYR A 119 1.90 8.63 8.63
CA TYR A 119 0.49 8.70 8.24
C TYR A 119 -0.48 8.22 9.31
N LEU A 120 -0.01 7.41 10.26
CA LEU A 120 -0.88 6.77 11.24
C LEU A 120 -0.73 7.30 12.67
N SER A 121 0.19 8.20 12.89
CA SER A 121 0.42 8.76 14.24
C SER A 121 -0.67 9.72 14.67
#